data_54754172a32398a4389f063d9c8bfacc
#
_entry.id   54754172a32398a4389f063d9c8bfacc
#
_cell.length_a   1.000
_cell.length_b   1.000
_cell.length_c   1.000
_cell.angle_alpha   90.00
_cell.angle_beta   90.00
_cell.angle_gamma   90.00
#
_symmetry.space_group_name_H-M   'P 1'
#
loop_
_entity.id
_entity.type
_entity.pdbx_description
1 polymer ?
#
loop_
_entity_poly.entity_id
_entity_poly.type
_entity_poly.pdbx_seq_one_letter_code
_entity_poly.pdbx_strand_id
1 'polypeptide(L)'
;MVKNGKGKIKIMKKNLLLALSIVFVTTLIGCSNDEDNNSSPTIVGKWRAVKFEYYTNGVLDETVNVVEDNPNCPDYGEYKDNGTYVVIFNDANCNSTADENGTYVYNGTTLSKTSGGSTDISTVITLTNTDLKTDF
;
A
#
# COMPACT_ATOMS: atom_id res chain seq x y z
N MET A 1 27.45 4.05 -23.57
CA MET A 1 26.48 3.01 -23.98
C MET A 1 26.21 2.14 -22.76
N VAL A 2 25.22 2.50 -21.96
CA VAL A 2 24.88 1.84 -20.68
C VAL A 2 23.66 0.97 -20.93
N LYS A 3 23.80 -0.35 -20.75
CA LYS A 3 22.70 -1.31 -20.88
C LYS A 3 21.81 -1.26 -19.65
N ASN A 4 20.56 -0.81 -19.84
CA ASN A 4 19.50 -0.97 -18.86
C ASN A 4 19.19 -2.45 -18.68
N GLY A 5 19.64 -3.02 -17.57
CA GLY A 5 19.22 -4.34 -17.12
C GLY A 5 17.83 -4.26 -16.50
N LYS A 6 16.78 -4.47 -17.28
CA LYS A 6 15.45 -4.76 -16.76
C LYS A 6 15.50 -6.11 -16.04
N GLY A 7 15.54 -6.09 -14.73
CA GLY A 7 15.40 -7.29 -13.91
C GLY A 7 14.01 -7.89 -14.14
N LYS A 8 13.93 -8.89 -15.02
CA LYS A 8 12.70 -9.69 -15.18
C LYS A 8 12.54 -10.54 -13.92
N ILE A 9 11.60 -10.20 -13.08
CA ILE A 9 11.12 -11.09 -12.01
C ILE A 9 10.54 -12.32 -12.71
N LYS A 10 11.24 -13.44 -12.60
CA LYS A 10 10.84 -14.71 -13.20
C LYS A 10 9.87 -15.38 -12.23
N ILE A 11 8.58 -15.08 -12.38
CA ILE A 11 7.52 -15.73 -11.62
C ILE A 11 7.47 -17.19 -12.07
N MET A 12 8.00 -18.09 -11.26
CA MET A 12 7.82 -19.53 -11.45
C MET A 12 6.37 -19.87 -11.14
N LYS A 13 5.63 -20.28 -12.18
CA LYS A 13 4.29 -20.83 -12.06
C LYS A 13 4.34 -22.13 -11.28
N LYS A 14 4.11 -22.07 -9.97
CA LYS A 14 3.58 -23.20 -9.21
C LYS A 14 2.18 -22.80 -8.77
N ASN A 15 1.20 -23.61 -9.06
CA ASN A 15 -0.20 -23.47 -8.63
C ASN A 15 -0.24 -23.45 -7.11
N LEU A 16 -0.24 -22.27 -6.54
CA LEU A 16 -0.26 -22.08 -5.10
C LEU A 16 -1.21 -20.91 -4.82
N LEU A 17 -2.23 -21.18 -4.04
CA LEU A 17 -3.07 -20.14 -3.45
C LEU A 17 -2.16 -19.29 -2.55
N LEU A 18 -1.67 -18.17 -3.08
CA LEU A 18 -0.87 -17.22 -2.34
C LEU A 18 -1.82 -16.21 -1.69
N ALA A 19 -1.85 -16.19 -0.38
CA ALA A 19 -2.38 -15.06 0.36
C ALA A 19 -1.27 -14.00 0.44
N LEU A 20 -1.52 -12.81 -0.10
CA LEU A 20 -0.60 -11.68 -0.11
C LEU A 20 -1.02 -10.68 0.97
N SER A 21 -0.20 -10.51 1.99
CA SER A 21 -0.43 -9.50 3.03
C SER A 21 0.47 -8.30 2.82
N ILE A 22 -0.12 -7.11 2.70
CA ILE A 22 0.61 -5.85 2.53
C ILE A 22 0.56 -5.05 3.84
N VAL A 23 1.71 -4.69 4.36
CA VAL A 23 1.82 -3.83 5.54
C VAL A 23 2.24 -2.43 5.12
N PHE A 24 1.39 -1.46 5.40
CA PHE A 24 1.66 -0.05 5.18
C PHE A 24 1.99 0.62 6.53
N VAL A 25 3.11 1.28 6.63
CA VAL A 25 3.49 2.08 7.79
C VAL A 25 3.62 3.55 7.37
N THR A 26 2.93 4.44 8.05
CA THR A 26 3.06 5.88 7.84
C THR A 26 3.84 6.51 8.99
N THR A 27 4.83 7.32 8.68
CA THR A 27 5.37 8.29 9.63
C THR A 27 4.75 9.65 9.30
N LEU A 28 3.75 10.05 10.07
CA LEU A 28 3.24 11.41 10.03
C LEU A 28 4.28 12.32 10.72
N ILE A 29 5.07 13.05 9.92
CA ILE A 29 5.75 14.23 10.42
C ILE A 29 4.73 15.37 10.34
N GLY A 30 3.83 15.40 11.30
CA GLY A 30 2.89 16.48 11.52
C GLY A 30 3.08 16.97 12.93
N CYS A 31 3.69 18.14 13.11
CA CYS A 31 3.49 18.90 14.33
C CYS A 31 2.02 19.21 14.47
N SER A 32 1.35 18.64 15.45
CA SER A 32 0.09 19.17 15.96
C SER A 32 -0.08 18.80 17.43
N ASN A 33 -0.43 19.83 18.14
CA ASN A 33 -0.82 19.93 19.53
C ASN A 33 -1.56 18.70 20.06
N ASP A 34 -1.19 18.34 21.28
CA ASP A 34 -1.89 17.41 22.15
C ASP A 34 -3.35 17.88 22.34
N GLU A 35 -4.26 17.28 21.58
CA GLU A 35 -5.65 17.15 21.97
C GLU A 35 -5.98 15.67 21.90
N ASP A 36 -6.46 15.13 23.04
CA ASP A 36 -7.00 13.80 23.22
C ASP A 36 -8.14 13.53 22.21
N ASN A 37 -7.81 13.31 20.96
CA ASN A 37 -8.75 12.84 19.97
C ASN A 37 -8.83 11.32 20.03
N ASN A 38 -9.81 10.85 20.82
CA ASN A 38 -10.31 9.47 20.81
C ASN A 38 -11.06 9.19 19.48
N SER A 39 -10.48 9.61 18.35
CA SER A 39 -11.00 9.31 17.02
C SER A 39 -10.58 7.90 16.64
N SER A 40 -11.56 7.08 16.29
CA SER A 40 -11.29 5.76 15.74
C SER A 40 -10.33 5.88 14.54
N PRO A 41 -9.39 4.93 14.38
CA PRO A 41 -8.49 4.92 13.22
C PRO A 41 -9.27 4.97 11.92
N THR A 42 -8.78 5.76 10.96
CA THR A 42 -9.40 5.91 9.65
C THR A 42 -8.43 5.50 8.55
N ILE A 43 -8.96 4.96 7.45
CA ILE A 43 -8.15 4.66 6.27
C ILE A 43 -7.76 5.93 5.49
N VAL A 44 -8.47 7.05 5.73
CA VAL A 44 -8.19 8.33 5.09
C VAL A 44 -6.78 8.80 5.46
N GLY A 45 -5.96 9.05 4.46
CA GLY A 45 -4.58 9.49 4.66
C GLY A 45 -3.64 8.97 3.59
N LYS A 46 -2.35 9.24 3.78
CA LYS A 46 -1.28 8.75 2.93
C LYS A 46 -0.60 7.55 3.57
N TRP A 47 -0.49 6.47 2.80
CA TRP A 47 0.06 5.21 3.24
C TRP A 47 1.23 4.80 2.35
N ARG A 48 2.35 4.44 2.93
CA ARG A 48 3.53 3.94 2.23
C ARG A 48 3.64 2.43 2.42
N ALA A 49 3.84 1.70 1.33
CA ALA A 49 4.18 0.29 1.44
C ALA A 49 5.60 0.16 2.02
N VAL A 50 5.77 -0.68 3.03
CA VAL A 50 7.09 -0.96 3.64
C VAL A 50 7.55 -2.38 3.40
N LYS A 51 6.61 -3.31 3.27
CA LYS A 51 6.90 -4.72 2.98
C LYS A 51 5.68 -5.45 2.41
N PHE A 52 5.97 -6.53 1.70
CA PHE A 52 5.01 -7.54 1.30
C PHE A 52 5.35 -8.84 2.02
N GLU A 53 4.35 -9.49 2.59
CA GLU A 53 4.47 -10.80 3.22
C GLU A 53 3.67 -11.81 2.42
N TYR A 54 4.33 -12.89 2.00
CA TYR A 54 3.72 -13.97 1.22
C TYR A 54 3.50 -15.18 2.12
N TYR A 55 2.31 -15.75 2.08
CA TYR A 55 1.94 -16.89 2.90
C TYR A 55 1.54 -18.08 2.02
N THR A 56 1.99 -19.27 2.41
CA THR A 56 1.59 -20.54 1.81
C THR A 56 0.92 -21.40 2.87
N ASN A 57 -0.36 -21.73 2.67
CA ASN A 57 -1.15 -22.51 3.65
C ASN A 57 -1.14 -21.89 5.07
N GLY A 58 -1.16 -20.57 5.18
CA GLY A 58 -1.13 -19.83 6.44
C GLY A 58 0.24 -19.73 7.11
N VAL A 59 1.30 -20.24 6.49
CA VAL A 59 2.68 -20.12 6.96
C VAL A 59 3.38 -19.05 6.15
N LEU A 60 4.08 -18.12 6.84
CA LEU A 60 4.90 -17.09 6.18
C LEU A 60 6.01 -17.78 5.38
N ASP A 61 6.01 -17.56 4.07
CA ASP A 61 6.97 -18.13 3.12
C ASP A 61 8.09 -17.12 2.79
N GLU A 62 7.71 -15.88 2.51
CA GLU A 62 8.65 -14.83 2.10
C GLU A 62 8.23 -13.46 2.64
N THR A 63 9.22 -12.62 2.95
CA THR A 63 9.03 -11.20 3.22
C THR A 63 9.89 -10.39 2.26
N VAL A 64 9.27 -9.51 1.48
CA VAL A 64 9.95 -8.59 0.56
C VAL A 64 9.81 -7.17 1.10
N ASN A 65 10.93 -6.55 1.48
CA ASN A 65 10.93 -5.14 1.88
C ASN A 65 10.86 -4.24 0.63
N VAL A 66 10.06 -3.19 0.72
CA VAL A 66 9.99 -2.19 -0.35
C VAL A 66 11.26 -1.33 -0.30
N VAL A 67 11.89 -1.18 -1.46
CA VAL A 67 13.06 -0.32 -1.65
C VAL A 67 12.65 0.86 -2.51
N GLU A 68 12.68 2.04 -1.94
CA GLU A 68 12.35 3.29 -2.62
C GLU A 68 13.51 3.75 -3.51
N ASP A 69 13.20 4.27 -4.68
CA ASP A 69 14.20 4.88 -5.58
C ASP A 69 14.86 6.10 -4.96
N ASN A 70 14.09 6.88 -4.19
CA ASN A 70 14.58 7.98 -3.39
C ASN A 70 13.82 8.06 -2.06
N PRO A 71 14.47 7.80 -0.91
CA PRO A 71 13.81 7.81 0.40
C PRO A 71 13.29 9.18 0.84
N ASN A 72 13.70 10.29 0.18
CA ASN A 72 13.18 11.63 0.47
C ASN A 72 11.83 11.90 -0.19
N CYS A 73 11.45 11.10 -1.18
CA CYS A 73 10.18 11.18 -1.88
C CYS A 73 9.64 9.75 -2.12
N PRO A 74 9.20 9.05 -1.06
CA PRO A 74 8.72 7.67 -1.18
C PRO A 74 7.43 7.58 -1.99
N ASP A 75 7.19 6.41 -2.55
CA ASP A 75 5.92 6.04 -3.15
C ASP A 75 4.80 6.00 -2.10
N TYR A 76 3.57 6.33 -2.49
CA TYR A 76 2.45 6.29 -1.55
C TYR A 76 1.10 6.05 -2.23
N GLY A 77 0.18 5.44 -1.47
CA GLY A 77 -1.25 5.47 -1.75
C GLY A 77 -1.94 6.52 -0.88
N GLU A 78 -2.82 7.32 -1.43
CA GLU A 78 -3.62 8.30 -0.69
C GLU A 78 -5.10 7.97 -0.81
N TYR A 79 -5.76 7.75 0.33
CA TYR A 79 -7.20 7.61 0.44
C TYR A 79 -7.79 8.92 0.96
N LYS A 80 -8.73 9.49 0.21
CA LYS A 80 -9.36 10.78 0.52
C LYS A 80 -10.73 10.58 1.16
N ASP A 81 -11.15 11.53 1.96
CA ASP A 81 -12.44 11.52 2.66
C ASP A 81 -13.67 11.51 1.72
N ASN A 82 -13.47 11.96 0.48
CA ASN A 82 -14.51 11.93 -0.56
C ASN A 82 -14.68 10.54 -1.24
N GLY A 83 -14.03 9.49 -0.73
CA GLY A 83 -14.12 8.12 -1.27
C GLY A 83 -13.29 7.89 -2.54
N THR A 84 -12.34 8.78 -2.86
CA THR A 84 -11.40 8.56 -3.95
C THR A 84 -10.02 8.17 -3.42
N TYR A 85 -9.24 7.46 -4.25
CA TYR A 85 -7.84 7.14 -3.94
C TYR A 85 -6.95 7.37 -5.16
N VAL A 86 -5.66 7.50 -4.89
CA VAL A 86 -4.60 7.56 -5.89
C VAL A 86 -3.36 6.84 -5.39
N VAL A 87 -2.66 6.12 -6.28
CA VAL A 87 -1.33 5.57 -6.05
C VAL A 87 -0.33 6.40 -6.82
N ILE A 88 0.70 6.88 -6.15
CA ILE A 88 1.76 7.73 -6.71
C ILE A 88 3.08 6.99 -6.62
N PHE A 89 3.76 6.88 -7.75
CA PHE A 89 5.16 6.49 -7.82
C PHE A 89 6.05 7.70 -8.07
N ASN A 90 7.17 7.75 -7.37
CA ASN A 90 8.18 8.78 -7.50
C ASN A 90 9.47 8.17 -8.07
N ASP A 91 10.08 8.83 -9.04
CA ASP A 91 11.39 8.42 -9.54
C ASP A 91 12.53 8.93 -8.63
N ALA A 92 13.76 8.56 -8.95
CA ALA A 92 14.96 8.99 -8.20
C ALA A 92 15.14 10.52 -8.13
N ASN A 93 14.48 11.29 -9.00
CA ASN A 93 14.50 12.74 -9.04
C ASN A 93 13.25 13.37 -8.39
N CYS A 94 12.41 12.55 -7.73
CA CYS A 94 11.14 12.97 -7.12
C CYS A 94 10.08 13.46 -8.13
N ASN A 95 10.15 13.03 -9.38
CA ASN A 95 9.04 13.27 -10.30
C ASN A 95 7.94 12.26 -10.03
N SER A 96 6.75 12.77 -9.72
CA SER A 96 5.58 11.95 -9.37
C SER A 96 4.79 11.55 -10.60
N THR A 97 4.39 10.27 -10.67
CA THR A 97 3.47 9.75 -11.67
C THR A 97 2.32 9.03 -10.96
N ALA A 98 1.08 9.39 -11.31
CA ALA A 98 -0.07 8.63 -10.85
C ALA A 98 -0.14 7.32 -11.64
N ASP A 99 0.00 6.18 -10.94
CA ASP A 99 -0.07 4.85 -11.55
C ASP A 99 -1.51 4.33 -11.55
N GLU A 100 -2.20 4.49 -10.43
CA GLU A 100 -3.57 4.05 -10.24
C GLU A 100 -4.39 5.15 -9.57
N ASN A 101 -5.64 5.31 -10.01
CA ASN A 101 -6.61 6.17 -9.35
C ASN A 101 -8.03 5.60 -9.51
N GLY A 102 -8.89 5.91 -8.54
CA GLY A 102 -10.25 5.41 -8.57
C GLY A 102 -11.05 5.80 -7.35
N THR A 103 -12.05 4.98 -7.06
CA THR A 103 -12.90 5.10 -5.87
C THR A 103 -12.65 3.95 -4.92
N TYR A 104 -12.89 4.17 -3.64
CA TYR A 104 -12.83 3.11 -2.65
C TYR A 104 -14.04 3.15 -1.71
N VAL A 105 -14.33 1.99 -1.13
CA VAL A 105 -15.28 1.83 -0.01
C VAL A 105 -14.60 1.04 1.09
N TYR A 106 -14.63 1.56 2.30
CA TYR A 106 -14.15 0.86 3.49
C TYR A 106 -15.30 0.75 4.51
N ASN A 107 -15.59 -0.47 4.97
CA ASN A 107 -16.70 -0.77 5.88
C ASN A 107 -16.26 -1.17 7.30
N GLY A 108 -14.99 -0.95 7.63
CA GLY A 108 -14.42 -1.33 8.92
C GLY A 108 -13.61 -2.65 8.88
N THR A 109 -13.87 -3.51 7.90
CA THR A 109 -13.15 -4.79 7.73
C THR A 109 -12.72 -5.07 6.30
N THR A 110 -13.46 -4.55 5.34
CA THR A 110 -13.21 -4.78 3.91
C THR A 110 -12.92 -3.46 3.22
N LEU A 111 -11.86 -3.44 2.44
CA LEU A 111 -11.48 -2.35 1.55
C LEU A 111 -11.72 -2.80 0.11
N SER A 112 -12.66 -2.14 -0.57
CA SER A 112 -12.92 -2.34 -2.01
C SER A 112 -12.39 -1.14 -2.78
N LYS A 113 -11.50 -1.37 -3.75
CA LYS A 113 -10.96 -0.34 -4.65
C LYS A 113 -11.45 -0.61 -6.06
N THR A 114 -11.94 0.43 -6.74
CA THR A 114 -12.40 0.34 -8.13
C THR A 114 -11.62 1.32 -9.00
N SER A 115 -10.94 0.80 -10.02
CA SER A 115 -10.17 1.54 -11.00
C SER A 115 -10.31 0.90 -12.38
N GLY A 116 -10.42 1.70 -13.43
CA GLY A 116 -10.49 1.19 -14.80
C GLY A 116 -11.63 0.20 -15.08
N GLY A 117 -12.68 0.20 -14.25
CA GLY A 117 -13.80 -0.75 -14.36
C GLY A 117 -13.57 -2.10 -13.64
N SER A 118 -12.42 -2.31 -13.02
CA SER A 118 -12.12 -3.47 -12.18
C SER A 118 -12.26 -3.10 -10.70
N THR A 119 -12.67 -4.07 -9.88
CA THR A 119 -12.76 -3.92 -8.42
C THR A 119 -11.90 -4.98 -7.74
N ASP A 120 -10.98 -4.51 -6.90
CA ASP A 120 -10.16 -5.32 -6.01
C ASP A 120 -10.72 -5.24 -4.60
N ILE A 121 -10.82 -6.38 -3.93
CA ILE A 121 -11.36 -6.49 -2.58
C ILE A 121 -10.29 -7.09 -1.68
N SER A 122 -10.00 -6.41 -0.58
CA SER A 122 -9.07 -6.89 0.44
C SER A 122 -9.69 -6.83 1.83
N THR A 123 -9.23 -7.72 2.71
CA THR A 123 -9.58 -7.68 4.13
C THR A 123 -8.59 -6.79 4.87
N VAL A 124 -9.08 -5.84 5.66
CA VAL A 124 -8.25 -5.03 6.55
C VAL A 124 -8.03 -5.79 7.84
N ILE A 125 -6.80 -6.27 8.05
CA ILE A 125 -6.39 -7.04 9.24
C ILE A 125 -6.03 -6.12 10.39
N THR A 126 -5.36 -5.01 10.08
CA THR A 126 -4.94 -4.01 11.06
C THR A 126 -5.17 -2.62 10.51
N LEU A 127 -5.76 -1.74 11.30
CA LEU A 127 -5.83 -0.31 11.03
C LEU A 127 -5.60 0.43 12.35
N THR A 128 -4.52 1.19 12.39
CA THR A 128 -4.17 2.12 13.46
C THR A 128 -3.90 3.49 12.85
N ASN A 129 -3.50 4.46 13.63
CA ASN A 129 -3.10 5.78 13.10
C ASN A 129 -1.78 5.72 12.30
N THR A 130 -1.04 4.61 12.40
CA THR A 130 0.28 4.45 11.77
C THR A 130 0.41 3.21 10.90
N ASP A 131 -0.49 2.24 11.05
CA ASP A 131 -0.36 0.94 10.39
C ASP A 131 -1.66 0.56 9.67
N LEU A 132 -1.55 0.21 8.40
CA LEU A 132 -2.59 -0.42 7.61
C LEU A 132 -2.04 -1.75 7.08
N LYS A 133 -2.66 -2.87 7.48
CA LYS A 133 -2.38 -4.20 6.95
C LYS A 133 -3.62 -4.74 6.25
N THR A 134 -3.45 -5.18 5.00
CA THR A 134 -4.51 -5.79 4.21
C THR A 134 -4.08 -7.16 3.70
N ASP A 135 -5.07 -8.04 3.47
CA ASP A 135 -4.92 -9.38 2.89
C ASP A 135 -5.85 -9.49 1.66
N PHE A 136 -5.33 -10.04 0.55
CA PHE A 136 -6.02 -10.16 -0.75
C PHE A 136 -6.39 -11.60 -1.06
#